data_96ac30399d2e75f7b3716d68972da187
#
_entry.id   96ac30399d2e75f7b3716d68972da187
#
_cell.length_a   1.000
_cell.length_b   1.000
_cell.length_c   1.000
_cell.angle_alpha   90.00
_cell.angle_beta   90.00
_cell.angle_gamma   90.00
#
_symmetry.space_group_name_H-M   'P 1'
#
loop_
_entity.id
_entity.type
_entity.pdbx_description
1 polymer ?
#
loop_
_entity_poly.entity_id
_entity_poly.type
_entity_poly.pdbx_seq_one_letter_code
_entity_poly.pdbx_strand_id
1 'polypeptide(L)'
;MKSIADARVEVTGELSRIALEYAAVYGRVVPLARQPGFGEDAWAPLEALIAVDEFERVGLHKEVMDWPAYRTALTAFARSGEWEGTFRRVTEVPGLVILELVERLTKGGVVTEINTVSVFEFDVGDKIRHLDIYQQREP
;
A
#
# COMPACT_ATOMS: atom_id res chain seq x y z
N MET A 1 -9.42 14.52 -8.22
CA MET A 1 -8.84 13.16 -8.19
C MET A 1 -9.90 12.18 -7.73
N LYS A 2 -9.76 10.93 -8.11
CA LYS A 2 -10.71 9.87 -7.77
C LYS A 2 -10.35 9.19 -6.46
N SER A 3 -11.36 8.61 -5.81
CA SER A 3 -11.10 7.67 -4.72
C SER A 3 -10.41 6.41 -5.27
N ILE A 4 -9.71 5.70 -4.40
CA ILE A 4 -9.10 4.40 -4.76
C ILE A 4 -10.20 3.41 -5.17
N ALA A 5 -11.34 3.40 -4.49
CA ALA A 5 -12.46 2.52 -4.81
C ALA A 5 -12.98 2.76 -6.24
N ASP A 6 -13.17 4.02 -6.62
CA ASP A 6 -13.64 4.36 -7.96
C ASP A 6 -12.60 3.99 -9.03
N ALA A 7 -11.33 4.29 -8.78
CA ALA A 7 -10.25 3.94 -9.70
C ALA A 7 -10.16 2.42 -9.92
N ARG A 8 -10.32 1.64 -8.86
CA ARG A 8 -10.26 0.17 -8.94
C ARG A 8 -11.34 -0.40 -9.86
N VAL A 9 -12.51 0.20 -9.89
CA VAL A 9 -13.60 -0.22 -10.77
C VAL A 9 -13.33 0.15 -12.23
N GLU A 10 -12.70 1.29 -12.45
CA GLU A 10 -12.50 1.85 -13.80
C GLU A 10 -11.28 1.31 -14.55
N VAL A 11 -10.22 0.90 -13.82
CA VAL A 11 -9.02 0.40 -14.49
C VAL A 11 -9.29 -0.94 -15.16
N THR A 12 -8.65 -1.16 -16.31
CA THR A 12 -8.86 -2.36 -17.12
C THR A 12 -7.74 -3.39 -17.01
N GLY A 13 -6.53 -2.98 -16.59
CA GLY A 13 -5.39 -3.88 -16.45
C GLY A 13 -5.49 -4.75 -15.20
N GLU A 14 -5.18 -6.04 -15.33
CA GLU A 14 -5.24 -6.98 -14.22
C GLU A 14 -4.27 -6.61 -13.09
N LEU A 15 -3.01 -6.29 -13.44
CA LEU A 15 -2.01 -5.93 -12.43
C LEU A 15 -2.32 -4.58 -11.79
N SER A 16 -2.89 -3.65 -12.56
CA SER A 16 -3.34 -2.37 -12.02
C SER A 16 -4.43 -2.56 -10.97
N ARG A 17 -5.34 -3.51 -11.18
CA ARG A 17 -6.38 -3.83 -10.20
C ARG A 17 -5.78 -4.38 -8.92
N ILE A 18 -4.76 -5.23 -9.02
CA ILE A 18 -4.08 -5.79 -7.85
C ILE A 18 -3.38 -4.68 -7.07
N ALA A 19 -2.68 -3.77 -7.75
CA ALA A 19 -2.02 -2.64 -7.10
C ALA A 19 -3.03 -1.73 -6.38
N LEU A 20 -4.19 -1.47 -7.01
CA LEU A 20 -5.24 -0.69 -6.38
C LEU A 20 -5.93 -1.42 -5.24
N GLU A 21 -6.09 -2.75 -5.34
CA GLU A 21 -6.57 -3.55 -4.23
C GLU A 21 -5.62 -3.49 -3.05
N TYR A 22 -4.31 -3.54 -3.31
CA TYR A 22 -3.29 -3.36 -2.28
C TYR A 22 -3.52 -2.04 -1.50
N ALA A 23 -3.71 -0.94 -2.23
CA ALA A 23 -3.99 0.35 -1.60
C ALA A 23 -5.34 0.38 -0.88
N ALA A 24 -6.36 -0.27 -1.44
CA ALA A 24 -7.69 -0.33 -0.84
C ALA A 24 -7.68 -1.08 0.51
N VAL A 25 -6.83 -2.09 0.64
CA VAL A 25 -6.69 -2.83 1.90
C VAL A 25 -6.25 -1.91 3.04
N TYR A 26 -5.34 -0.99 2.77
CA TYR A 26 -4.92 0.00 3.78
C TYR A 26 -6.13 0.77 4.33
N GLY A 27 -6.97 1.26 3.44
CA GLY A 27 -8.17 2.01 3.83
C GLY A 27 -9.17 1.20 4.66
N ARG A 28 -9.21 -0.12 4.45
CA ARG A 28 -10.09 -1.00 5.22
C ARG A 28 -9.50 -1.44 6.54
N VAL A 29 -8.20 -1.71 6.58
CA VAL A 29 -7.56 -2.33 7.75
C VAL A 29 -7.12 -1.30 8.79
N VAL A 30 -6.57 -0.16 8.37
CA VAL A 30 -6.07 0.85 9.33
C VAL A 30 -7.14 1.27 10.35
N PRO A 31 -8.40 1.54 9.96
CA PRO A 31 -9.44 1.89 10.95
C PRO A 31 -9.75 0.77 11.95
N LEU A 32 -9.52 -0.49 11.60
CA LEU A 32 -9.79 -1.62 12.50
C LEU A 32 -8.89 -1.62 13.73
N ALA A 33 -7.78 -0.89 13.70
CA ALA A 33 -6.86 -0.81 14.83
C ALA A 33 -7.48 -0.18 16.07
N ARG A 34 -8.64 0.49 15.93
CA ARG A 34 -9.39 1.08 17.05
C ARG A 34 -10.27 0.06 17.77
N GLN A 35 -10.41 -1.14 17.20
CA GLN A 35 -11.25 -2.20 17.75
C GLN A 35 -10.45 -3.15 18.65
N PRO A 36 -11.09 -3.74 19.68
CA PRO A 36 -10.45 -4.76 20.50
C PRO A 36 -10.06 -5.98 19.65
N GLY A 37 -8.93 -6.60 19.99
CA GLY A 37 -8.47 -7.79 19.29
C GLY A 37 -7.71 -7.55 18.00
N PHE A 38 -7.50 -6.28 17.61
CA PHE A 38 -6.70 -5.98 16.43
C PHE A 38 -5.27 -6.49 16.58
N GLY A 39 -4.77 -7.11 15.54
CA GLY A 39 -3.39 -7.61 15.49
C GLY A 39 -2.94 -7.85 14.06
N GLU A 40 -1.79 -8.50 13.93
CA GLU A 40 -1.17 -8.70 12.61
C GLU A 40 -2.03 -9.54 11.66
N ASP A 41 -2.94 -10.36 12.19
CA ASP A 41 -3.88 -11.15 11.35
C ASP A 41 -4.81 -10.28 10.51
N ALA A 42 -5.03 -9.03 10.90
CA ALA A 42 -5.86 -8.11 10.15
C ALA A 42 -5.32 -7.85 8.73
N TRP A 43 -4.02 -8.10 8.52
CA TRP A 43 -3.38 -7.89 7.22
C TRP A 43 -3.45 -9.10 6.29
N ALA A 44 -4.20 -10.14 6.64
CA ALA A 44 -4.39 -11.31 5.76
C ALA A 44 -4.86 -10.95 4.33
N PRO A 45 -5.75 -9.96 4.11
CA PRO A 45 -6.11 -9.56 2.75
C PRO A 45 -4.94 -8.99 1.94
N LEU A 46 -3.97 -8.36 2.61
CA LEU A 46 -2.77 -7.85 1.95
C LEU A 46 -1.82 -9.00 1.63
N GLU A 47 -1.62 -9.91 2.59
CA GLU A 47 -0.78 -11.09 2.42
C GLU A 47 -1.20 -11.93 1.21
N ALA A 48 -2.51 -12.00 0.96
CA ALA A 48 -3.05 -12.74 -0.18
C ALA A 48 -2.60 -12.19 -1.54
N LEU A 49 -2.15 -10.94 -1.60
CA LEU A 49 -1.68 -10.29 -2.83
C LEU A 49 -0.18 -10.42 -3.05
N ILE A 50 0.54 -10.97 -2.09
CA ILE A 50 2.00 -10.93 -2.00
C ILE A 50 2.61 -12.31 -2.20
N ALA A 51 3.76 -12.35 -2.90
CA ALA A 51 4.62 -13.53 -2.93
C ALA A 51 5.39 -13.59 -1.59
N VAL A 52 4.79 -14.19 -0.58
CA VAL A 52 5.21 -14.08 0.83
C VAL A 52 6.69 -14.40 1.06
N ASP A 53 7.19 -15.45 0.41
CA ASP A 53 8.57 -15.92 0.62
C ASP A 53 9.63 -15.09 -0.11
N GLU A 54 9.21 -14.26 -1.07
CA GLU A 54 10.13 -13.48 -1.93
C GLU A 54 9.96 -11.99 -1.76
N PHE A 55 8.92 -11.55 -1.05
CA PHE A 55 8.53 -10.15 -1.00
C PHE A 55 9.60 -9.27 -0.36
N GLU A 56 9.87 -8.14 -1.03
CA GLU A 56 10.73 -7.08 -0.53
C GLU A 56 10.03 -5.74 -0.72
N ARG A 57 9.98 -4.95 0.33
CA ARG A 57 9.56 -3.55 0.24
C ARG A 57 10.74 -2.66 0.56
N VAL A 58 11.08 -1.78 -0.38
CA VAL A 58 12.15 -0.79 -0.20
C VAL A 58 11.50 0.56 0.09
N GLY A 59 11.76 1.10 1.25
CA GLY A 59 11.16 2.33 1.71
C GLY A 59 11.96 3.58 1.42
N LEU A 60 11.53 4.69 2.01
CA LEU A 60 12.03 6.03 1.76
C LEU A 60 13.55 6.17 1.99
N HIS A 61 14.11 5.46 2.94
CA HIS A 61 15.54 5.50 3.28
C HIS A 61 16.30 4.27 2.78
N LYS A 62 15.76 3.60 1.76
CA LYS A 62 16.31 2.36 1.19
C LYS A 62 16.31 1.18 2.15
N GLU A 63 15.55 1.27 3.23
CA GLU A 63 15.37 0.14 4.14
C GLU A 63 14.56 -0.95 3.43
N VAL A 64 15.03 -2.19 3.56
CA VAL A 64 14.39 -3.36 2.94
C VAL A 64 13.67 -4.15 4.02
N MET A 65 12.39 -4.41 3.79
CA MET A 65 11.56 -5.23 4.67
C MET A 65 11.03 -6.43 3.91
N ASP A 66 11.15 -7.61 4.52
CA ASP A 66 10.39 -8.78 4.08
C ASP A 66 8.94 -8.66 4.57
N TRP A 67 8.11 -9.63 4.23
CA TRP A 67 6.70 -9.55 4.63
C TRP A 67 6.50 -9.53 6.15
N PRO A 68 7.12 -10.41 6.96
CA PRO A 68 6.95 -10.33 8.41
C PRO A 68 7.34 -8.98 9.00
N ALA A 69 8.45 -8.40 8.58
CA ALA A 69 8.90 -7.09 9.06
C ALA A 69 7.92 -5.98 8.65
N TYR A 70 7.46 -6.02 7.40
CA TYR A 70 6.52 -5.04 6.91
C TYR A 70 5.17 -5.14 7.61
N ARG A 71 4.67 -6.36 7.83
CA ARG A 71 3.43 -6.59 8.56
C ARG A 71 3.49 -6.02 9.98
N THR A 72 4.60 -6.21 10.66
CA THR A 72 4.83 -5.63 11.99
C THR A 72 4.81 -4.10 11.94
N ALA A 73 5.48 -3.50 10.95
CA ALA A 73 5.51 -2.05 10.78
C ALA A 73 4.12 -1.48 10.46
N LEU A 74 3.37 -2.15 9.60
CA LEU A 74 1.99 -1.75 9.26
C LEU A 74 1.08 -1.80 10.48
N THR A 75 1.21 -2.82 11.30
CA THR A 75 0.40 -2.98 12.50
C THR A 75 0.68 -1.86 13.51
N ALA A 76 1.96 -1.52 13.69
CA ALA A 76 2.35 -0.40 14.55
C ALA A 76 1.82 0.93 14.03
N PHE A 77 1.93 1.16 12.73
CA PHE A 77 1.40 2.37 12.10
C PHE A 77 -0.11 2.48 12.29
N ALA A 78 -0.85 1.40 12.04
CA ALA A 78 -2.31 1.41 12.17
C ALA A 78 -2.77 1.74 13.59
N ARG A 79 -2.02 1.29 14.59
CA ARG A 79 -2.33 1.58 16.00
C ARG A 79 -2.11 3.04 16.39
N SER A 80 -1.24 3.74 15.69
CA SER A 80 -0.83 5.11 16.07
C SER A 80 -1.22 6.17 15.04
N GLY A 81 -1.81 5.80 13.92
CA GLY A 81 -2.09 6.73 12.84
C GLY A 81 -3.38 6.45 12.09
N GLU A 82 -3.68 7.33 11.16
CA GLU A 82 -4.77 7.19 10.22
C GLU A 82 -4.23 7.37 8.81
N TRP A 83 -4.86 6.75 7.84
CA TRP A 83 -4.42 6.77 6.46
C TRP A 83 -5.60 7.03 5.52
N GLU A 84 -5.39 7.90 4.55
CA GLU A 84 -6.31 8.13 3.45
C GLU A 84 -5.51 8.24 2.17
N GLY A 85 -5.94 7.56 1.11
CA GLY A 85 -5.29 7.63 -0.19
C GLY A 85 -6.26 8.11 -1.25
N THR A 86 -5.78 8.97 -2.14
CA THR A 86 -6.53 9.43 -3.31
C THR A 86 -5.75 9.04 -4.56
N PHE A 87 -6.45 8.49 -5.53
CA PHE A 87 -5.86 8.02 -6.78
C PHE A 87 -5.47 9.19 -7.68
N ARG A 88 -4.25 9.14 -8.21
CA ARG A 88 -3.78 10.11 -9.18
C ARG A 88 -3.61 9.48 -10.56
N ARG A 89 -2.85 8.41 -10.67
CA ARG A 89 -2.52 7.79 -11.96
C ARG A 89 -2.00 6.37 -11.75
N VAL A 90 -2.25 5.48 -12.70
CA VAL A 90 -1.66 4.16 -12.74
C VAL A 90 -1.10 3.88 -14.13
N THR A 91 0.07 3.28 -14.18
CA THR A 91 0.74 2.88 -15.42
C THR A 91 1.11 1.41 -15.32
N GLU A 92 0.75 0.63 -16.33
CA GLU A 92 1.03 -0.80 -16.34
C GLU A 92 1.81 -1.19 -17.58
N VAL A 93 2.86 -1.99 -17.38
CA VAL A 93 3.57 -2.71 -18.43
C VAL A 93 3.66 -4.17 -18.00
N PRO A 94 4.06 -5.11 -18.87
CA PRO A 94 4.13 -6.52 -18.46
C PRO A 94 4.95 -6.71 -17.19
N GLY A 95 4.33 -7.29 -16.15
CA GLY A 95 4.99 -7.60 -14.89
C GLY A 95 5.25 -6.43 -13.95
N LEU A 96 4.81 -5.20 -14.30
CA LEU A 96 5.14 -4.02 -13.50
C LEU A 96 4.01 -3.00 -13.51
N VAL A 97 3.73 -2.43 -12.34
CA VAL A 97 2.74 -1.34 -12.19
C VAL A 97 3.38 -0.18 -11.45
N ILE A 98 3.17 1.02 -11.95
CA ILE A 98 3.51 2.27 -11.26
C ILE A 98 2.20 2.91 -10.81
N LEU A 99 2.00 3.03 -9.51
CA LEU A 99 0.80 3.63 -8.92
C LEU A 99 1.15 4.94 -8.24
N GLU A 100 0.47 5.99 -8.63
CA GLU A 100 0.67 7.32 -8.07
C GLU A 100 -0.56 7.71 -7.24
N LEU A 101 -0.32 8.00 -5.97
CA LEU A 101 -1.34 8.39 -5.02
C LEU A 101 -0.98 9.72 -4.36
N VAL A 102 -1.99 10.41 -3.86
CA VAL A 102 -1.80 11.41 -2.81
C VAL A 102 -2.26 10.76 -1.51
N GLU A 103 -1.37 10.66 -0.55
CA GLU A 103 -1.67 10.07 0.74
C GLU A 103 -1.76 11.14 1.81
N ARG A 104 -2.68 10.95 2.75
CA ARG A 104 -2.80 11.80 3.93
C ARG A 104 -2.62 10.91 5.15
N LEU A 105 -1.58 11.19 5.90
CA LEU A 105 -1.25 10.47 7.12
C LEU A 105 -1.57 11.37 8.30
N THR A 106 -2.35 10.85 9.24
CA THR A 106 -2.64 11.57 10.48
C THR A 106 -1.99 10.83 11.63
N LYS A 107 -1.15 11.53 12.40
CA LYS A 107 -0.48 10.98 13.56
C LYS A 107 -0.37 12.05 14.63
N GLY A 108 -0.87 11.74 15.83
CA GLY A 108 -0.85 12.71 16.93
C GLY A 108 -1.58 14.00 16.61
N GLY A 109 -2.66 13.96 15.82
CA GLY A 109 -3.41 15.13 15.41
C GLY A 109 -2.78 15.94 14.27
N VAL A 110 -1.60 15.54 13.79
CA VAL A 110 -0.91 16.21 12.69
C VAL A 110 -1.18 15.47 11.38
N VAL A 111 -1.66 16.20 10.38
CA VAL A 111 -1.92 15.66 9.04
C VAL A 111 -0.75 16.01 8.13
N THR A 112 -0.18 14.98 7.49
CA THR A 112 0.89 15.15 6.50
C THR A 112 0.36 14.67 5.15
N GLU A 113 0.46 15.51 4.12
CA GLU A 113 0.09 15.13 2.76
C GLU A 113 1.35 14.78 1.97
N ILE A 114 1.33 13.65 1.29
CA ILE A 114 2.48 13.07 0.61
C ILE A 114 2.07 12.63 -0.78
N ASN A 115 2.87 12.98 -1.79
CA ASN A 115 2.75 12.37 -3.11
C ASN A 115 3.60 11.10 -3.11
N THR A 116 2.97 9.96 -3.35
CA THR A 116 3.64 8.68 -3.32
C THR A 116 3.62 8.02 -4.69
N VAL A 117 4.78 7.52 -5.12
CA VAL A 117 4.91 6.65 -6.27
C VAL A 117 5.31 5.28 -5.76
N SER A 118 4.48 4.28 -6.04
CA SER A 118 4.75 2.89 -5.69
C SER A 118 5.00 2.11 -6.96
N VAL A 119 6.14 1.43 -7.04
CA VAL A 119 6.51 0.59 -8.18
C VAL A 119 6.40 -0.86 -7.75
N PHE A 120 5.42 -1.57 -8.31
CA PHE A 120 5.13 -2.96 -7.99
C PHE A 120 5.72 -3.86 -9.09
N GLU A 121 6.51 -4.85 -8.69
CA GLU A 121 6.95 -5.92 -9.58
C GLU A 121 6.21 -7.19 -9.18
N PHE A 122 5.71 -7.91 -10.19
CA PHE A 122 4.89 -9.11 -9.99
C PHE A 122 5.65 -10.36 -10.43
N ASP A 123 5.39 -11.47 -9.77
CA ASP A 123 5.90 -12.78 -10.20
C ASP A 123 5.00 -13.38 -11.29
N VAL A 124 5.35 -14.58 -11.77
CA VAL A 124 4.58 -15.26 -12.83
C VAL A 124 3.17 -15.64 -12.42
N GLY A 125 2.88 -15.67 -11.12
CA GLY A 125 1.54 -15.94 -10.58
C GLY A 125 0.76 -14.67 -10.24
N ASP A 126 1.21 -13.50 -10.71
CA ASP A 126 0.59 -12.19 -10.45
C ASP A 126 0.57 -11.82 -8.96
N LYS A 127 1.54 -12.31 -8.20
CA LYS A 127 1.76 -11.89 -6.82
C LYS A 127 2.80 -10.79 -6.78
N ILE A 128 2.64 -9.84 -5.86
CA ILE A 128 3.59 -8.75 -5.67
C ILE A 128 4.86 -9.32 -5.05
N ARG A 129 5.96 -9.23 -5.79
CA ARG A 129 7.27 -9.74 -5.38
C ARG A 129 8.17 -8.65 -4.83
N HIS A 130 8.09 -7.45 -5.39
CA HIS A 130 8.95 -6.33 -5.01
C HIS A 130 8.15 -5.03 -5.09
N LEU A 131 8.38 -4.15 -4.13
CA LEU A 131 7.69 -2.87 -4.03
C LEU A 131 8.69 -1.79 -3.64
N ASP A 132 8.89 -0.82 -4.54
CA ASP A 132 9.69 0.37 -4.24
C ASP A 132 8.75 1.55 -3.97
N ILE A 133 9.04 2.30 -2.91
CA ILE A 133 8.27 3.47 -2.51
C ILE A 133 9.10 4.74 -2.68
N TYR A 134 8.56 5.69 -3.43
CA TYR A 134 9.14 7.03 -3.61
C TYR A 134 8.15 8.06 -3.13
N GLN A 135 8.60 9.04 -2.39
CA GLN A 135 7.71 10.05 -1.80
C GLN A 135 8.24 11.47 -1.99
N GLN A 136 7.29 12.37 -2.24
CA GLN A 136 7.54 13.80 -2.22
C GLN A 136 6.82 14.38 -1.02
N ARG A 137 7.55 15.05 -0.15
CA ARG A 137 7.02 15.67 1.06
C ARG A 137 7.38 17.15 1.09
N GLU A 138 6.56 17.95 1.75
CA GLU A 138 6.92 19.32 2.05
C GLU A 138 8.03 19.35 3.12
N PRO A 139 8.87 20.38 3.11
CA PRO A 139 9.95 20.51 4.09
C PRO A 139 9.44 20.67 5.52
#